data_bd6a9ea02f7841f521a98a24033c17f5
#
_entry.id   bd6a9ea02f7841f521a98a24033c17f5
#
_cell.length_a   1.000
_cell.length_b   1.000
_cell.length_c   1.000
_cell.angle_alpha   90.00
_cell.angle_beta   90.00
_cell.angle_gamma   90.00
#
_symmetry.space_group_name_H-M   'P 1'
#
loop_
_entity.id
_entity.type
_entity.pdbx_description
1 polymer ?
#
loop_
_entity_poly.entity_id
_entity_poly.type
_entity_poly.pdbx_seq_one_letter_code
_entity_poly.pdbx_strand_id
1 'polypeptide(L)'
;MKKFLIAILMMMVFGVYAETYTVLKVYGRAQTTNGAISIGQELDSEQLVTIKGFNDYLRLDNNLYIYGPIKNKKVKEVVEKPRNQ
;
A
#
# COMPACT_ATOMS: atom_id res chain seq x y z
N MET A 1 5.27 28.92 -25.02
CA MET A 1 6.30 28.11 -24.40
C MET A 1 6.19 28.07 -22.91
N LYS A 2 6.05 29.21 -22.27
CA LYS A 2 5.93 29.19 -20.82
C LYS A 2 4.72 28.41 -20.34
N LYS A 3 3.66 28.43 -21.16
CA LYS A 3 2.45 27.68 -20.80
C LYS A 3 2.68 26.18 -20.77
N PHE A 4 3.55 25.70 -21.63
CA PHE A 4 3.87 24.27 -21.61
C PHE A 4 4.58 23.87 -20.34
N LEU A 5 5.48 24.71 -19.88
CA LEU A 5 6.21 24.42 -18.66
C LEU A 5 5.27 24.33 -17.48
N ILE A 6 4.30 25.22 -17.43
CA ILE A 6 3.33 25.19 -16.33
C ILE A 6 2.51 23.93 -16.36
N ALA A 7 2.08 23.50 -17.55
CA ALA A 7 1.29 22.29 -17.68
C ALA A 7 2.08 21.05 -17.23
N ILE A 8 3.35 21.01 -17.60
CA ILE A 8 4.20 19.88 -17.22
C ILE A 8 4.38 19.84 -15.71
N LEU A 9 4.56 21.00 -15.09
CA LEU A 9 4.72 21.06 -13.65
C LEU A 9 3.47 20.58 -12.94
N MET A 10 2.31 20.93 -13.46
CA MET A 10 1.06 20.48 -12.86
C MET A 10 0.93 18.97 -12.92
N MET A 11 1.33 18.37 -14.03
CA MET A 11 1.28 16.92 -14.16
C MET A 11 2.22 16.24 -13.18
N MET A 12 3.39 16.82 -12.98
CA MET A 12 4.34 16.27 -12.02
C MET A 12 3.79 16.34 -10.60
N VAL A 13 3.06 17.40 -10.30
CA VAL A 13 2.44 17.53 -8.99
C VAL A 13 1.45 16.40 -8.76
N PHE A 14 0.69 16.02 -9.76
CA PHE A 14 -0.23 14.89 -9.63
C PHE A 14 0.50 13.61 -9.30
N GLY A 15 1.68 13.41 -9.88
CA GLY A 15 2.46 12.22 -9.59
C GLY A 15 2.88 12.13 -8.13
N VAL A 16 2.97 13.26 -7.46
CA VAL A 16 3.36 13.29 -6.06
C VAL A 16 2.27 12.76 -5.15
N TYR A 17 1.04 12.71 -5.61
CA TYR A 17 -0.07 12.26 -4.78
C TYR A 17 -0.20 10.76 -4.70
N ALA A 18 0.66 10.01 -5.37
CA ALA A 18 0.66 8.56 -5.20
C ALA A 18 0.95 8.25 -3.74
N GLU A 19 0.07 7.51 -3.10
CA GLU A 19 0.22 7.20 -1.70
C GLU A 19 1.14 6.02 -1.49
N THR A 20 1.92 6.10 -0.44
CA THR A 20 2.73 4.97 0.00
C THR A 20 2.44 4.71 1.46
N TYR A 21 2.62 3.46 1.85
CA TYR A 21 2.39 3.03 3.23
C TYR A 21 3.63 2.31 3.72
N THR A 22 3.99 2.56 4.97
CA THR A 22 5.14 1.90 5.58
C THR A 22 4.63 0.74 6.43
N VAL A 23 5.20 -0.44 6.24
CA VAL A 23 4.82 -1.64 6.98
C VAL A 23 5.44 -1.58 8.36
N LEU A 24 4.60 -1.55 9.40
CA LEU A 24 5.06 -1.51 10.78
C LEU A 24 5.08 -2.87 11.41
N LYS A 25 4.22 -3.79 10.94
CA LYS A 25 4.17 -5.14 11.48
C LYS A 25 3.65 -6.10 10.42
N VAL A 26 4.22 -7.29 10.40
CA VAL A 26 3.76 -8.36 9.53
C VAL A 26 3.35 -9.53 10.42
N TYR A 27 2.09 -9.92 10.35
CA TYR A 27 1.59 -11.07 11.10
C TYR A 27 1.21 -12.17 10.12
N GLY A 28 1.94 -13.26 10.17
CA GLY A 28 1.75 -14.35 9.24
C GLY A 28 2.54 -14.11 7.96
N ARG A 29 1.98 -14.54 6.85
CA ARG A 29 2.66 -14.44 5.55
C ARG A 29 1.96 -13.47 4.64
N ALA A 30 2.72 -12.50 4.18
CA ALA A 30 2.24 -11.51 3.24
C ALA A 30 3.30 -11.31 2.18
N GLN A 31 2.87 -11.08 0.95
CA GLN A 31 3.83 -10.90 -0.14
C GLN A 31 3.27 -9.99 -1.22
N THR A 32 4.17 -9.42 -1.98
CA THR A 32 3.85 -8.67 -3.18
C THR A 32 4.34 -9.50 -4.36
N THR A 33 4.17 -8.97 -5.56
CA THR A 33 4.71 -9.62 -6.74
C THR A 33 6.24 -9.69 -6.71
N ASN A 34 6.87 -8.88 -5.85
CA ASN A 34 8.33 -8.86 -5.73
C ASN A 34 8.85 -9.76 -4.62
N GLY A 35 7.97 -10.42 -3.90
CA GLY A 35 8.38 -11.33 -2.83
C GLY A 35 7.77 -10.98 -1.50
N ALA A 36 8.31 -11.59 -0.44
CA ALA A 36 7.79 -11.41 0.91
C ALA A 36 7.90 -9.97 1.38
N ILE A 37 6.95 -9.57 2.20
CA ILE A 37 6.92 -8.22 2.76
C ILE A 37 7.65 -8.22 4.09
N SER A 38 8.46 -7.19 4.31
CA SER A 38 9.24 -7.03 5.54
C SER A 38 8.82 -5.77 6.29
N ILE A 39 9.05 -5.79 7.59
CA ILE A 39 8.83 -4.59 8.41
C ILE A 39 9.74 -3.48 7.91
N GLY A 40 9.19 -2.27 7.78
CA GLY A 40 9.92 -1.13 7.27
C GLY A 40 9.81 -0.94 5.77
N GLN A 41 9.27 -1.93 5.08
CA GLN A 41 9.09 -1.84 3.64
C GLN A 41 7.98 -0.86 3.30
N GLU A 42 8.15 -0.14 2.21
CA GLU A 42 7.11 0.76 1.74
C GLU A 42 6.29 0.09 0.65
N LEU A 43 4.99 0.24 0.75
CA LEU A 43 4.06 -0.30 -0.23
C LEU A 43 3.39 0.85 -0.96
N ASP A 44 3.38 0.76 -2.28
CA ASP A 44 2.70 1.73 -3.11
C ASP A 44 1.21 1.38 -3.16
N SER A 45 0.37 2.39 -3.27
CA SER A 45 -1.08 2.17 -3.30
C SER A 45 -1.53 1.29 -4.47
N GLU A 46 -0.78 1.29 -5.56
CA GLU A 46 -1.10 0.48 -6.72
C GLU A 46 -0.47 -0.91 -6.69
N GLN A 47 0.31 -1.20 -5.68
CA GLN A 47 1.03 -2.46 -5.60
C GLN A 47 0.08 -3.60 -5.23
N LEU A 48 0.31 -4.76 -5.80
CA LEU A 48 -0.53 -5.93 -5.53
C LEU A 48 0.01 -6.68 -4.33
N VAL A 49 -0.90 -7.05 -3.45
CA VAL A 49 -0.56 -7.74 -2.21
C VAL A 49 -1.37 -9.03 -2.10
N THR A 50 -0.74 -10.07 -1.57
CA THR A 50 -1.39 -11.33 -1.29
C THR A 50 -1.13 -11.70 0.17
N ILE A 51 -2.19 -11.99 0.90
CA ILE A 51 -2.12 -12.49 2.28
C ILE A 51 -3.01 -13.72 2.32
N LYS A 52 -2.43 -14.88 2.60
CA LYS A 52 -3.14 -16.14 2.46
C LYS A 52 -3.93 -16.58 3.68
N GLY A 53 -3.47 -16.23 4.87
CA GLY A 53 -4.08 -16.73 6.09
C GLY A 53 -5.27 -15.92 6.55
N PHE A 54 -6.22 -16.57 7.22
CA PHE A 54 -7.41 -15.90 7.73
C PHE A 54 -7.08 -14.85 8.78
N ASN A 55 -6.10 -15.14 9.61
CA ASN A 55 -5.76 -14.24 10.70
C ASN A 55 -4.49 -13.45 10.43
N ASP A 56 -3.96 -13.56 9.23
CA ASP A 56 -2.76 -12.85 8.86
C ASP A 56 -3.11 -11.42 8.48
N TYR A 57 -2.22 -10.51 8.79
CA TYR A 57 -2.45 -9.11 8.47
C TYR A 57 -1.15 -8.33 8.44
N LEU A 58 -1.25 -7.14 7.87
CA LEU A 58 -0.19 -6.15 7.88
C LEU A 58 -0.68 -4.94 8.65
N ARG A 59 0.19 -4.40 9.49
CA ARG A 59 -0.08 -3.12 10.12
C ARG A 59 0.75 -2.06 9.41
N LEU A 60 0.09 -1.02 8.99
CA LEU A 60 0.72 0.08 8.27
C LEU A 60 0.75 1.33 9.13
N ASP A 61 1.46 2.34 8.67
CA ASP A 61 1.45 3.62 9.35
C ASP A 61 0.05 4.23 9.27
N ASN A 62 -0.17 5.32 10.00
CA ASN A 62 -1.47 6.00 10.06
C ASN A 62 -2.59 5.09 10.57
N ASN A 63 -2.22 4.09 11.35
CA ASN A 63 -3.22 3.19 11.97
C ASN A 63 -4.08 2.47 10.94
N LEU A 64 -3.47 2.07 9.83
CA LEU A 64 -4.16 1.34 8.78
C LEU A 64 -3.70 -0.10 8.77
N TYR A 65 -4.56 -0.98 8.28
CA TYR A 65 -4.30 -2.41 8.24
C TYR A 65 -4.70 -2.99 6.90
N ILE A 66 -4.06 -4.10 6.55
CA ILE A 66 -4.50 -4.93 5.44
C ILE A 66 -4.71 -6.32 6.01
N TYR A 67 -5.93 -6.82 5.92
CA TYR A 67 -6.28 -8.12 6.47
C TYR A 67 -6.41 -9.17 5.38
N GLY A 68 -5.96 -10.38 5.67
CA GLY A 68 -6.17 -11.52 4.80
C GLY A 68 -7.51 -12.19 5.06
N PRO A 69 -7.90 -13.16 4.25
CA PRO A 69 -7.15 -13.56 3.07
C PRO A 69 -7.46 -12.67 1.87
N ILE A 70 -6.43 -12.31 1.13
CA ILE A 70 -6.57 -11.56 -0.13
C ILE A 70 -5.56 -12.10 -1.12
N LYS A 71 -5.85 -11.96 -2.40
CA LYS A 71 -4.94 -12.43 -3.44
C LYS A 71 -4.85 -11.39 -4.54
N ASN A 72 -3.65 -10.90 -4.76
CA ASN A 72 -3.34 -9.95 -5.84
C ASN A 72 -4.30 -8.76 -5.86
N LYS A 73 -4.47 -8.13 -4.70
CA LYS A 73 -5.29 -6.94 -4.58
C LYS A 73 -4.41 -5.72 -4.41
N LYS A 74 -4.85 -4.62 -4.98
CA LYS A 74 -4.12 -3.37 -4.82
C LYS A 74 -4.22 -2.89 -3.38
N VAL A 75 -3.13 -2.34 -2.89
CA VAL A 75 -3.08 -1.86 -1.50
C VAL A 75 -4.23 -0.90 -1.23
N LYS A 76 -4.47 0.05 -2.13
CA LYS A 76 -5.51 1.05 -1.92
C LYS A 76 -6.91 0.45 -1.83
N GLU A 77 -7.11 -0.74 -2.37
CA GLU A 77 -8.42 -1.40 -2.35
C GLU A 77 -8.67 -2.18 -1.08
N VAL A 78 -7.62 -2.55 -0.38
CA VAL A 78 -7.75 -3.42 0.79
C VAL A 78 -7.30 -2.79 2.08
N VAL A 79 -6.70 -1.63 2.03
CA VAL A 79 -6.27 -0.94 3.24
C VAL A 79 -7.51 -0.43 3.98
N GLU A 80 -7.54 -0.64 5.30
CA GLU A 80 -8.72 -0.27 6.09
C GLU A 80 -8.30 0.06 7.51
N LYS A 81 -9.23 0.65 8.25
CA LYS A 81 -9.01 0.94 9.65
C LYS A 81 -9.05 -0.36 10.45
N PRO A 82 -8.49 -0.35 11.66
CA PRO A 82 -8.53 -1.54 12.51
C PRO A 82 -9.95 -2.05 12.67
N ARG A 83 -10.08 -3.32 12.48
CA ARG A 83 -11.35 -3.96 12.78
C ARG A 83 -11.45 -4.12 14.27
N ASN A 84 -12.42 -3.82 14.91
CA ASN A 84 -12.35 -3.86 16.27
C ASN A 84 -13.05 -4.40 17.07
N GLN A 85 -12.75 -4.43 17.27
CA GLN A 85 -12.94 -4.77 18.01
C GLN A 85 -13.44 -4.42 18.78
#